data_447e35ce8bd180b3dd1ce7558fc3b44b
#
_entry.id   447e35ce8bd180b3dd1ce7558fc3b44b
#
_cell.length_a   1.000
_cell.length_b   1.000
_cell.length_c   1.000
_cell.angle_alpha   90.00
_cell.angle_beta   90.00
_cell.angle_gamma   90.00
#
_symmetry.space_group_name_H-M   'P 1'
#
loop_
_entity.id
_entity.type
_entity.pdbx_description
1 polymer ?
#
loop_
_entity_poly.entity_id
_entity_poly.type
_entity_poly.pdbx_seq_one_letter_code
_entity_poly.pdbx_strand_id
1 'polypeptide(L)'
;MDINNIKYNKTKSPLGGVRGHIEAVIYDMDGVIIDSEPFWREAIILTFKTVGLHFTEDMCRETMGMRLIEVIEYWHEKLGWEGKSIAQVEEELLITVTELILQKANAIDGVYQSLDYFKNKELKIALASSSASSLIKTVLDKLELNDYFDVVNSAENLPYGKPHPMIFINTANDLGVKPTNCLVIEDSFNGLLAAKAALMKTIVVPEKENQNNPNFDIADFNITSLTQIKDLNIG
;
A
#
# COMPACT_ATOMS: atom_id res chain seq x y z
N MET A 1 24.95 -19.32 34.46
CA MET A 1 24.21 -18.05 34.26
C MET A 1 22.98 -18.37 33.42
N ASP A 2 21.83 -18.27 34.03
CA ASP A 2 20.55 -18.76 33.50
C ASP A 2 19.90 -17.66 32.66
N ILE A 3 19.81 -17.87 31.33
CA ILE A 3 19.32 -16.88 30.36
C ILE A 3 17.78 -16.88 30.20
N ASN A 4 17.07 -17.58 31.10
CA ASN A 4 15.61 -17.79 30.98
C ASN A 4 14.73 -16.76 31.71
N ASN A 5 15.25 -15.60 32.13
CA ASN A 5 14.47 -14.63 32.91
C ASN A 5 14.48 -13.19 32.37
N ILE A 6 14.50 -13.01 31.06
CA ILE A 6 14.23 -11.68 30.48
C ILE A 6 12.73 -11.56 30.23
N LYS A 7 12.00 -11.06 31.21
CA LYS A 7 10.63 -10.57 31.01
C LYS A 7 10.67 -9.32 30.15
N TYR A 8 10.33 -9.45 28.86
CA TYR A 8 10.06 -8.29 28.03
C TYR A 8 8.82 -7.56 28.57
N ASN A 9 9.07 -6.42 29.18
CA ASN A 9 8.00 -5.48 29.56
C ASN A 9 7.45 -4.82 28.29
N LYS A 10 6.22 -5.17 27.86
CA LYS A 10 5.51 -4.71 26.66
C LYS A 10 5.21 -3.18 26.61
N THR A 11 5.87 -2.35 27.38
CA THR A 11 5.49 -0.92 27.52
C THR A 11 6.59 0.10 27.23
N LYS A 12 7.72 -0.27 26.60
CA LYS A 12 8.71 0.72 26.16
C LYS A 12 9.30 0.31 24.82
N SER A 13 8.90 1.05 23.75
CA SER A 13 9.66 1.08 22.51
C SER A 13 11.12 1.45 22.85
N PRO A 14 12.14 0.73 22.30
CA PRO A 14 13.56 1.01 22.58
C PRO A 14 14.05 2.36 22.03
N LEU A 15 13.29 2.99 21.17
CA LEU A 15 13.54 4.36 20.69
C LEU A 15 12.62 5.28 21.48
N GLY A 16 13.16 5.95 22.50
CA GLY A 16 12.46 6.96 23.29
C GLY A 16 11.87 8.05 22.39
N GLY A 17 10.74 7.76 21.77
CA GLY A 17 10.04 8.67 20.89
C GLY A 17 9.38 9.75 21.72
N VAL A 18 9.80 10.98 21.52
CA VAL A 18 8.93 12.14 21.65
C VAL A 18 7.62 11.74 20.98
N ARG A 19 6.50 11.75 21.71
CA ARG A 19 5.15 11.54 21.13
C ARG A 19 4.92 12.68 20.16
N GLY A 20 5.32 12.52 18.90
CA GLY A 20 5.07 13.50 17.86
C GLY A 20 3.56 13.60 17.66
N HIS A 21 3.06 14.83 17.70
CA HIS A 21 1.71 15.14 17.25
C HIS A 21 1.59 14.71 15.78
N ILE A 22 0.58 13.92 15.44
CA ILE A 22 0.32 13.55 14.03
C ILE A 22 -0.23 14.78 13.32
N GLU A 23 0.41 15.14 12.21
CA GLU A 23 0.06 16.28 11.36
C GLU A 23 -0.46 15.85 9.98
N ALA A 24 -0.13 14.61 9.57
CA ALA A 24 -0.56 14.08 8.30
C ALA A 24 -0.86 12.58 8.35
N VAL A 25 -1.77 12.16 7.47
CA VAL A 25 -2.09 10.74 7.22
C VAL A 25 -1.79 10.43 5.76
N ILE A 26 -1.09 9.34 5.51
CA ILE A 26 -0.73 8.87 4.18
C ILE A 26 -1.39 7.51 3.97
N TYR A 27 -2.27 7.42 3.00
CA TYR A 27 -2.95 6.18 2.61
C TYR A 27 -2.16 5.46 1.53
N ASP A 28 -2.04 4.16 1.63
CA ASP A 28 -1.85 3.35 0.43
C ASP A 28 -3.17 3.27 -0.35
N MET A 29 -3.13 2.76 -1.59
CA MET A 29 -4.30 2.64 -2.45
C MET A 29 -4.83 1.22 -2.50
N ASP A 30 -3.97 0.30 -2.96
CA ASP A 30 -4.33 -1.09 -3.20
C ASP A 30 -4.49 -1.82 -1.86
N GLY A 31 -5.61 -2.49 -1.62
CA GLY A 31 -5.91 -3.12 -0.33
C GLY A 31 -6.32 -2.16 0.80
N VAL A 32 -6.23 -0.83 0.59
CA VAL A 32 -6.65 0.20 1.57
C VAL A 32 -7.83 1.03 1.07
N ILE A 33 -7.72 1.62 -0.12
CA ILE A 33 -8.80 2.41 -0.75
C ILE A 33 -9.73 1.51 -1.56
N ILE A 34 -9.14 0.59 -2.35
CA ILE A 34 -9.88 -0.40 -3.14
C ILE A 34 -9.34 -1.80 -2.89
N ASP A 35 -10.22 -2.79 -2.91
CA ASP A 35 -9.84 -4.21 -2.99
C ASP A 35 -9.49 -4.53 -4.45
N SER A 36 -8.24 -4.24 -4.83
CA SER A 36 -7.74 -4.37 -6.21
C SER A 36 -7.11 -5.72 -6.50
N GLU A 37 -6.77 -6.51 -5.49
CA GLU A 37 -6.08 -7.80 -5.66
C GLU A 37 -6.80 -8.77 -6.62
N PRO A 38 -8.14 -8.94 -6.56
CA PRO A 38 -8.84 -9.77 -7.52
C PRO A 38 -8.68 -9.30 -8.97
N PHE A 39 -8.61 -7.97 -9.19
CA PHE A 39 -8.46 -7.39 -10.52
C PHE A 39 -7.04 -7.52 -11.05
N TRP A 40 -6.04 -7.31 -10.20
CA TRP A 40 -4.64 -7.57 -10.54
C TRP A 40 -4.43 -9.03 -10.94
N ARG A 41 -4.97 -9.97 -10.18
CA ARG A 41 -4.90 -11.41 -10.47
C ARG A 41 -5.55 -11.75 -11.80
N GLU A 42 -6.77 -11.28 -12.05
CA GLU A 42 -7.48 -11.47 -13.32
C GLU A 42 -6.68 -10.88 -14.49
N ALA A 43 -6.16 -9.66 -14.34
CA ALA A 43 -5.37 -8.97 -15.35
C ALA A 43 -4.05 -9.71 -15.68
N ILE A 44 -3.31 -10.15 -14.65
CA ILE A 44 -2.08 -10.94 -14.81
C ILE A 44 -2.36 -12.22 -15.61
N ILE A 45 -3.37 -13.00 -15.21
CA ILE A 45 -3.72 -14.25 -15.90
C ILE A 45 -4.07 -13.99 -17.37
N LEU A 46 -4.88 -12.95 -17.65
CA LEU A 46 -5.30 -12.60 -19.00
C LEU A 46 -4.12 -12.13 -19.85
N THR A 47 -3.29 -11.23 -19.32
CA THR A 47 -2.19 -10.61 -20.06
C THR A 47 -1.08 -11.63 -20.35
N PHE A 48 -0.63 -12.40 -19.37
CA PHE A 48 0.43 -13.38 -19.60
C PHE A 48 -0.01 -14.54 -20.49
N LYS A 49 -1.31 -14.83 -20.57
CA LYS A 49 -1.84 -15.78 -21.57
C LYS A 49 -1.58 -15.32 -23.00
N THR A 50 -1.51 -14.02 -23.27
CA THR A 50 -1.23 -13.46 -24.61
C THR A 50 0.20 -13.73 -25.10
N VAL A 51 1.11 -14.03 -24.16
CA VAL A 51 2.51 -14.43 -24.43
C VAL A 51 2.74 -15.93 -24.19
N GLY A 52 1.66 -16.72 -24.14
CA GLY A 52 1.72 -18.19 -24.02
C GLY A 52 1.98 -18.72 -22.61
N LEU A 53 1.96 -17.87 -21.58
CA LEU A 53 2.15 -18.29 -20.20
C LEU A 53 0.82 -18.52 -19.50
N HIS A 54 0.77 -19.55 -18.65
CA HIS A 54 -0.42 -19.89 -17.85
C HIS A 54 -0.13 -19.64 -16.37
N PHE A 55 -0.73 -18.59 -15.81
CA PHE A 55 -0.54 -18.20 -14.43
C PHE A 55 -1.56 -18.87 -13.51
N THR A 56 -1.09 -19.32 -12.36
CA THR A 56 -1.93 -19.78 -11.25
C THR A 56 -2.10 -18.64 -10.23
N GLU A 57 -3.08 -18.77 -9.34
CA GLU A 57 -3.26 -17.80 -8.24
C GLU A 57 -2.02 -17.69 -7.35
N ASP A 58 -1.33 -18.81 -7.07
CA ASP A 58 -0.12 -18.81 -6.25
C ASP A 58 1.01 -18.03 -6.92
N MET A 59 1.15 -18.12 -8.24
CA MET A 59 2.12 -17.30 -8.99
C MET A 59 1.79 -15.81 -8.89
N CYS A 60 0.53 -15.41 -8.97
CA CYS A 60 0.13 -14.02 -8.81
C CYS A 60 0.51 -13.47 -7.42
N ARG A 61 0.39 -14.29 -6.37
CA ARG A 61 0.74 -13.91 -4.99
C ARG A 61 2.23 -13.65 -4.78
N GLU A 62 3.13 -14.29 -5.56
CA GLU A 62 4.58 -14.09 -5.43
C GLU A 62 5.01 -12.64 -5.65
N THR A 63 4.28 -11.89 -6.46
CA THR A 63 4.62 -10.52 -6.86
C THR A 63 3.67 -9.45 -6.30
N MET A 64 2.81 -9.84 -5.34
CA MET A 64 1.85 -8.94 -4.71
C MET A 64 2.56 -7.73 -4.04
N GLY A 65 2.04 -6.53 -4.28
CA GLY A 65 2.59 -5.28 -3.72
C GLY A 65 3.85 -4.75 -4.41
N MET A 66 4.36 -5.43 -5.44
CA MET A 66 5.45 -4.92 -6.29
C MET A 66 4.93 -3.89 -7.29
N ARG A 67 5.83 -3.04 -7.80
CA ARG A 67 5.49 -2.16 -8.93
C ARG A 67 5.27 -2.98 -10.20
N LEU A 68 4.41 -2.47 -11.09
CA LEU A 68 4.05 -3.15 -12.32
C LEU A 68 5.27 -3.61 -13.13
N ILE A 69 6.24 -2.71 -13.35
CA ILE A 69 7.46 -3.05 -14.08
C ILE A 69 8.26 -4.17 -13.38
N GLU A 70 8.36 -4.14 -12.05
CA GLU A 70 9.06 -5.17 -11.28
C GLU A 70 8.38 -6.54 -11.40
N VAL A 71 7.04 -6.58 -11.46
CA VAL A 71 6.26 -7.81 -11.72
C VAL A 71 6.61 -8.37 -13.10
N ILE A 72 6.62 -7.52 -14.13
CA ILE A 72 6.88 -7.94 -15.51
C ILE A 72 8.33 -8.43 -15.66
N GLU A 73 9.31 -7.68 -15.13
CA GLU A 73 10.73 -8.06 -15.17
C GLU A 73 10.98 -9.37 -14.43
N TYR A 74 10.43 -9.53 -13.22
CA TYR A 74 10.54 -10.75 -12.42
C TYR A 74 10.06 -12.00 -13.20
N TRP A 75 8.89 -11.92 -13.82
CA TRP A 75 8.34 -13.05 -14.54
C TRP A 75 9.03 -13.27 -15.88
N HIS A 76 9.53 -12.21 -16.53
CA HIS A 76 10.33 -12.34 -17.74
C HIS A 76 11.66 -13.04 -17.46
N GLU A 77 12.34 -12.69 -16.37
CA GLU A 77 13.58 -13.34 -15.95
C GLU A 77 13.36 -14.81 -15.60
N LYS A 78 12.26 -15.12 -14.91
CA LYS A 78 11.95 -16.46 -14.39
C LYS A 78 11.44 -17.44 -15.45
N LEU A 79 10.61 -16.99 -16.37
CA LEU A 79 9.90 -17.85 -17.33
C LEU A 79 10.27 -17.54 -18.78
N GLY A 80 10.58 -16.30 -19.11
CA GLY A 80 10.75 -15.80 -20.46
C GLY A 80 9.46 -15.87 -21.29
N TRP A 81 9.43 -15.13 -22.37
CA TRP A 81 8.44 -15.23 -23.45
C TRP A 81 9.01 -14.62 -24.72
N GLU A 82 8.34 -14.89 -25.86
CA GLU A 82 8.68 -14.32 -27.15
C GLU A 82 7.50 -13.53 -27.73
N GLY A 83 7.73 -12.77 -28.78
CA GLY A 83 6.70 -12.08 -29.55
C GLY A 83 6.28 -10.71 -29.04
N LYS A 84 6.48 -10.39 -27.74
CA LYS A 84 6.21 -9.07 -27.16
C LYS A 84 7.38 -8.61 -26.30
N SER A 85 7.65 -7.31 -26.32
CA SER A 85 8.60 -6.69 -25.40
C SER A 85 8.02 -6.59 -23.98
N ILE A 86 8.90 -6.41 -22.97
CA ILE A 86 8.51 -6.11 -21.58
C ILE A 86 7.55 -4.93 -21.55
N ALA A 87 7.86 -3.82 -22.24
CA ALA A 87 7.02 -2.62 -22.28
C ALA A 87 5.63 -2.88 -22.89
N GLN A 88 5.51 -3.74 -23.90
CA GLN A 88 4.21 -4.10 -24.45
C GLN A 88 3.34 -4.92 -23.49
N VAL A 89 3.96 -5.86 -22.76
CA VAL A 89 3.24 -6.65 -21.74
C VAL A 89 2.84 -5.77 -20.56
N GLU A 90 3.70 -4.83 -20.16
CA GLU A 90 3.41 -3.84 -19.13
C GLU A 90 2.21 -2.97 -19.48
N GLU A 91 2.21 -2.41 -20.69
CA GLU A 91 1.11 -1.58 -21.20
C GLU A 91 -0.21 -2.36 -21.26
N GLU A 92 -0.19 -3.60 -21.78
CA GLU A 92 -1.39 -4.46 -21.83
C GLU A 92 -1.91 -4.79 -20.43
N LEU A 93 -1.03 -5.10 -19.49
CA LEU A 93 -1.43 -5.39 -18.12
C LEU A 93 -2.05 -4.16 -17.45
N LEU A 94 -1.45 -2.99 -17.64
CA LEU A 94 -1.98 -1.73 -17.10
C LEU A 94 -3.36 -1.40 -17.69
N ILE A 95 -3.54 -1.56 -18.99
CA ILE A 95 -4.84 -1.38 -19.66
C ILE A 95 -5.88 -2.35 -19.08
N THR A 96 -5.53 -3.64 -19.00
CA THR A 96 -6.44 -4.69 -18.55
C THR A 96 -6.90 -4.45 -17.10
N VAL A 97 -5.97 -4.17 -16.18
CA VAL A 97 -6.34 -3.91 -14.79
C VAL A 97 -7.16 -2.62 -14.64
N THR A 98 -6.84 -1.58 -15.43
CA THR A 98 -7.59 -0.32 -15.44
C THR A 98 -9.04 -0.54 -15.86
N GLU A 99 -9.28 -1.31 -16.92
CA GLU A 99 -10.64 -1.65 -17.38
C GLU A 99 -11.43 -2.44 -16.32
N LEU A 100 -10.79 -3.42 -15.69
CA LEU A 100 -11.42 -4.21 -14.62
C LEU A 100 -11.82 -3.34 -13.42
N ILE A 101 -10.92 -2.45 -13.00
CA ILE A 101 -11.19 -1.51 -11.91
C ILE A 101 -12.32 -0.56 -12.27
N LEU A 102 -12.31 0.03 -13.47
CA LEU A 102 -13.39 0.91 -13.93
C LEU A 102 -14.75 0.22 -13.91
N GLN A 103 -14.81 -1.04 -14.27
CA GLN A 103 -16.06 -1.81 -14.34
C GLN A 103 -16.55 -2.28 -12.97
N LYS A 104 -15.66 -2.76 -12.11
CA LYS A 104 -16.01 -3.59 -10.96
C LYS A 104 -15.65 -3.00 -9.60
N ALA A 105 -14.63 -2.11 -9.49
CA ALA A 105 -14.11 -1.68 -8.21
C ALA A 105 -15.06 -0.72 -7.48
N ASN A 106 -15.10 -0.88 -6.16
CA ASN A 106 -15.75 0.02 -5.22
C ASN A 106 -14.76 0.36 -4.10
N ALA A 107 -15.00 1.45 -3.36
CA ALA A 107 -14.23 1.75 -2.17
C ALA A 107 -14.40 0.65 -1.10
N ILE A 108 -13.31 0.33 -0.41
CA ILE A 108 -13.35 -0.53 0.78
C ILE A 108 -14.20 0.13 1.86
N ASP A 109 -14.93 -0.71 2.63
CA ASP A 109 -15.76 -0.23 3.73
C ASP A 109 -14.95 0.56 4.76
N GLY A 110 -15.44 1.76 5.09
CA GLY A 110 -14.78 2.68 6.01
C GLY A 110 -13.85 3.71 5.35
N VAL A 111 -13.61 3.66 4.04
CA VAL A 111 -12.73 4.63 3.35
C VAL A 111 -13.22 6.06 3.54
N TYR A 112 -14.45 6.37 3.13
CA TYR A 112 -14.99 7.72 3.25
C TYR A 112 -15.06 8.18 4.71
N GLN A 113 -15.50 7.29 5.62
CA GLN A 113 -15.58 7.59 7.05
C GLN A 113 -14.20 7.89 7.65
N SER A 114 -13.16 7.17 7.23
CA SER A 114 -11.78 7.39 7.70
C SER A 114 -11.20 8.70 7.16
N LEU A 115 -11.45 9.00 5.89
CA LEU A 115 -11.03 10.25 5.25
C LEU A 115 -11.71 11.46 5.92
N ASP A 116 -13.03 11.39 6.12
CA ASP A 116 -13.79 12.43 6.83
C ASP A 116 -13.29 12.60 8.27
N TYR A 117 -12.98 11.51 8.97
CA TYR A 117 -12.45 11.56 10.32
C TYR A 117 -11.15 12.36 10.40
N PHE A 118 -10.19 12.13 9.50
CA PHE A 118 -8.92 12.85 9.50
C PHE A 118 -9.06 14.28 8.96
N LYS A 119 -9.94 14.50 7.97
CA LYS A 119 -10.26 15.85 7.48
C LYS A 119 -10.89 16.72 8.56
N ASN A 120 -11.79 16.17 9.39
CA ASN A 120 -12.38 16.85 10.53
C ASN A 120 -11.39 17.13 11.67
N LYS A 121 -10.25 16.43 11.71
CA LYS A 121 -9.12 16.71 12.62
C LYS A 121 -8.13 17.70 12.03
N GLU A 122 -8.43 18.26 10.86
CA GLU A 122 -7.57 19.22 10.14
C GLU A 122 -6.17 18.66 9.82
N LEU A 123 -6.05 17.33 9.68
CA LEU A 123 -4.80 16.69 9.26
C LEU A 123 -4.66 16.79 7.74
N LYS A 124 -3.43 16.94 7.26
CA LYS A 124 -3.12 16.76 5.85
C LYS A 124 -3.31 15.31 5.45
N ILE A 125 -3.86 15.08 4.26
CA ILE A 125 -4.15 13.73 3.77
C ILE A 125 -3.42 13.53 2.45
N ALA A 126 -2.68 12.43 2.34
CA ALA A 126 -2.00 12.07 1.10
C ALA A 126 -2.24 10.62 0.72
N LEU A 127 -2.01 10.33 -0.56
CA LEU A 127 -1.97 8.98 -1.10
C LEU A 127 -0.56 8.66 -1.59
N ALA A 128 -0.06 7.46 -1.29
CA ALA A 128 1.28 6.98 -1.67
C ALA A 128 1.22 5.50 -2.09
N SER A 129 1.16 5.23 -3.39
CA SER A 129 0.96 3.90 -3.95
C SER A 129 2.12 3.43 -4.83
N SER A 130 2.30 2.11 -4.92
CA SER A 130 3.18 1.45 -5.89
C SER A 130 2.60 1.44 -7.31
N SER A 131 1.32 1.70 -7.47
CA SER A 131 0.59 1.69 -8.74
C SER A 131 0.97 2.85 -9.64
N ALA A 132 0.81 2.66 -10.95
CA ALA A 132 1.04 3.68 -11.96
C ALA A 132 0.15 4.92 -11.73
N SER A 133 0.70 6.11 -12.02
CA SER A 133 0.02 7.39 -11.81
C SER A 133 -1.33 7.48 -12.55
N SER A 134 -1.42 6.88 -13.75
CA SER A 134 -2.64 6.80 -14.53
C SER A 134 -3.73 5.96 -13.85
N LEU A 135 -3.33 4.84 -13.23
CA LEU A 135 -4.25 3.98 -12.49
C LEU A 135 -4.74 4.64 -11.22
N ILE A 136 -3.83 5.29 -10.46
CA ILE A 136 -4.20 6.07 -9.27
C ILE A 136 -5.25 7.12 -9.64
N LYS A 137 -4.99 7.90 -10.70
CA LYS A 137 -5.94 8.89 -11.18
C LYS A 137 -7.29 8.27 -11.52
N THR A 138 -7.31 7.16 -12.20
CA THR A 138 -8.55 6.45 -12.57
C THR A 138 -9.35 6.02 -11.32
N VAL A 139 -8.68 5.51 -10.29
CA VAL A 139 -9.32 5.12 -9.02
C VAL A 139 -9.92 6.33 -8.31
N LEU A 140 -9.14 7.41 -8.17
CA LEU A 140 -9.60 8.62 -7.49
C LEU A 140 -10.76 9.29 -8.22
N ASP A 141 -10.73 9.35 -9.56
CA ASP A 141 -11.83 9.88 -10.37
C ASP A 141 -13.09 9.03 -10.21
N LYS A 142 -12.96 7.69 -10.32
CA LYS A 142 -14.09 6.77 -10.20
C LYS A 142 -14.78 6.84 -8.84
N LEU A 143 -14.00 6.97 -7.77
CA LEU A 143 -14.50 6.98 -6.40
C LEU A 143 -14.79 8.40 -5.87
N GLU A 144 -14.62 9.45 -6.70
CA GLU A 144 -14.82 10.85 -6.33
C GLU A 144 -13.99 11.28 -5.11
N LEU A 145 -12.71 10.82 -5.05
CA LEU A 145 -11.82 11.01 -3.91
C LEU A 145 -10.78 12.12 -4.09
N ASN A 146 -10.72 12.77 -5.25
CA ASN A 146 -9.69 13.78 -5.56
C ASN A 146 -9.61 14.90 -4.51
N ASP A 147 -10.75 15.36 -4.01
CA ASP A 147 -10.83 16.49 -3.06
C ASP A 147 -10.44 16.14 -1.62
N TYR A 148 -10.11 14.89 -1.37
CA TYR A 148 -9.63 14.47 -0.05
C TYR A 148 -8.11 14.59 0.09
N PHE A 149 -7.35 14.47 -0.99
CA PHE A 149 -5.90 14.33 -0.94
C PHE A 149 -5.20 15.66 -1.28
N ASP A 150 -4.37 16.15 -0.34
CA ASP A 150 -3.49 17.30 -0.56
C ASP A 150 -2.31 16.94 -1.48
N VAL A 151 -1.84 15.67 -1.42
CA VAL A 151 -0.74 15.12 -2.22
C VAL A 151 -1.07 13.71 -2.67
N VAL A 152 -0.77 13.39 -3.92
CA VAL A 152 -0.91 12.06 -4.50
C VAL A 152 0.41 11.68 -5.16
N ASN A 153 1.04 10.61 -4.68
CA ASN A 153 2.33 10.14 -5.16
C ASN A 153 2.28 8.69 -5.61
N SER A 154 2.94 8.42 -6.74
CA SER A 154 3.22 7.10 -7.28
C SER A 154 4.69 6.75 -7.12
N ALA A 155 4.99 5.49 -6.81
CA ALA A 155 6.34 4.96 -6.85
C ALA A 155 6.80 4.54 -8.26
N GLU A 156 5.96 4.70 -9.28
CA GLU A 156 6.19 4.27 -10.67
C GLU A 156 7.58 4.67 -11.19
N ASN A 157 7.95 5.94 -10.99
CA ASN A 157 9.20 6.51 -11.49
C ASN A 157 10.29 6.65 -10.41
N LEU A 158 10.10 6.07 -9.22
CA LEU A 158 11.12 6.11 -8.18
C LEU A 158 12.20 5.04 -8.44
N PRO A 159 13.46 5.30 -8.05
CA PRO A 159 14.54 4.30 -8.15
C PRO A 159 14.21 2.98 -7.44
N TYR A 160 13.47 3.05 -6.32
CA TYR A 160 13.15 1.90 -5.49
C TYR A 160 11.68 1.91 -5.08
N GLY A 161 11.01 0.74 -5.22
CA GLY A 161 9.67 0.47 -4.69
C GLY A 161 9.69 0.06 -3.21
N LYS A 162 8.49 -0.13 -2.61
CA LYS A 162 8.35 -0.71 -1.26
C LYS A 162 9.01 -2.10 -1.23
N PRO A 163 9.79 -2.47 -0.21
CA PRO A 163 9.85 -1.88 1.14
C PRO A 163 10.84 -0.71 1.32
N HIS A 164 11.41 -0.15 0.26
CA HIS A 164 12.23 1.06 0.39
C HIS A 164 11.34 2.24 0.82
N PRO A 165 11.76 3.09 1.81
CA PRO A 165 10.91 4.13 2.39
C PRO A 165 10.70 5.36 1.50
N MET A 166 11.29 5.40 0.31
CA MET A 166 11.39 6.61 -0.53
C MET A 166 10.03 7.23 -0.83
N ILE A 167 9.04 6.44 -1.20
CA ILE A 167 7.69 6.94 -1.52
C ILE A 167 7.09 7.70 -0.33
N PHE A 168 7.19 7.16 0.88
CA PHE A 168 6.64 7.80 2.08
C PHE A 168 7.42 9.04 2.49
N ILE A 169 8.77 9.00 2.41
CA ILE A 169 9.62 10.17 2.69
C ILE A 169 9.31 11.31 1.72
N ASN A 170 9.20 11.02 0.42
CA ASN A 170 8.86 12.02 -0.60
C ASN A 170 7.47 12.60 -0.34
N THR A 171 6.48 11.77 -0.04
CA THR A 171 5.12 12.23 0.26
C THR A 171 5.08 13.13 1.50
N ALA A 172 5.82 12.79 2.56
CA ALA A 172 5.92 13.66 3.74
C ALA A 172 6.59 15.03 3.40
N ASN A 173 7.63 15.01 2.56
CA ASN A 173 8.28 16.24 2.09
C ASN A 173 7.34 17.12 1.27
N ASP A 174 6.57 16.52 0.34
CA ASP A 174 5.61 17.23 -0.50
C ASP A 174 4.47 17.83 0.34
N LEU A 175 4.07 17.15 1.41
CA LEU A 175 3.13 17.70 2.40
C LEU A 175 3.76 18.79 3.28
N GLY A 176 5.09 18.92 3.30
CA GLY A 176 5.81 19.81 4.22
C GLY A 176 5.71 19.37 5.69
N VAL A 177 5.63 18.05 5.94
CA VAL A 177 5.49 17.43 7.27
C VAL A 177 6.70 16.54 7.54
N LYS A 178 7.17 16.52 8.79
CA LYS A 178 8.24 15.59 9.17
C LYS A 178 7.72 14.14 9.13
N PRO A 179 8.50 13.16 8.61
CA PRO A 179 8.10 11.76 8.62
C PRO A 179 7.64 11.25 9.99
N THR A 180 8.28 11.66 11.07
CA THR A 180 7.90 11.28 12.45
C THR A 180 6.53 11.79 12.91
N ASN A 181 5.94 12.74 12.17
CA ASN A 181 4.61 13.30 12.43
C ASN A 181 3.57 12.79 11.40
N CYS A 182 3.95 11.80 10.58
CA CYS A 182 3.05 11.14 9.66
C CYS A 182 2.55 9.81 10.21
N LEU A 183 1.31 9.50 9.87
CA LEU A 183 0.66 8.21 10.09
C LEU A 183 0.42 7.57 8.72
N VAL A 184 0.89 6.34 8.52
CA VAL A 184 0.63 5.58 7.29
C VAL A 184 -0.44 4.54 7.54
N ILE A 185 -1.36 4.38 6.59
CA ILE A 185 -2.36 3.31 6.55
C ILE A 185 -2.01 2.39 5.40
N GLU A 186 -1.79 1.12 5.70
CA GLU A 186 -1.28 0.09 4.80
C GLU A 186 -1.94 -1.26 5.04
N ASP A 187 -1.93 -2.13 4.04
CA ASP A 187 -2.41 -3.50 4.11
C ASP A 187 -1.28 -4.52 3.99
N SER A 188 -0.19 -4.15 3.30
CA SER A 188 0.90 -5.04 2.92
C SER A 188 2.08 -5.01 3.91
N PHE A 189 2.82 -6.13 4.00
CA PHE A 189 4.01 -6.17 4.84
C PHE A 189 5.16 -5.31 4.27
N ASN A 190 5.32 -5.27 2.95
CA ASN A 190 6.34 -4.43 2.30
C ASN A 190 6.07 -2.94 2.54
N GLY A 191 4.83 -2.50 2.46
CA GLY A 191 4.45 -1.12 2.75
C GLY A 191 4.61 -0.77 4.22
N LEU A 192 4.24 -1.69 5.14
CA LEU A 192 4.49 -1.53 6.56
C LEU A 192 5.98 -1.36 6.87
N LEU A 193 6.86 -2.20 6.27
CA LEU A 193 8.30 -2.06 6.42
C LEU A 193 8.80 -0.71 5.87
N ALA A 194 8.32 -0.29 4.72
CA ALA A 194 8.68 1.01 4.14
C ALA A 194 8.29 2.18 5.05
N ALA A 195 7.08 2.16 5.63
CA ALA A 195 6.60 3.18 6.55
C ALA A 195 7.41 3.19 7.87
N LYS A 196 7.72 2.02 8.42
CA LYS A 196 8.57 1.90 9.62
C LYS A 196 10.01 2.37 9.34
N ALA A 197 10.57 2.06 8.16
CA ALA A 197 11.88 2.55 7.74
C ALA A 197 11.90 4.08 7.54
N ALA A 198 10.77 4.69 7.16
CA ALA A 198 10.58 6.13 7.12
C ALA A 198 10.38 6.77 8.51
N LEU A 199 10.40 5.99 9.60
CA LEU A 199 10.15 6.41 10.97
C LEU A 199 8.74 6.96 11.20
N MET A 200 7.77 6.52 10.43
CA MET A 200 6.36 6.91 10.53
C MET A 200 5.60 6.00 11.51
N LYS A 201 4.50 6.52 12.09
CA LYS A 201 3.50 5.69 12.75
C LYS A 201 2.70 4.92 11.71
N THR A 202 2.16 3.79 12.09
CA THR A 202 1.50 2.88 11.15
C THR A 202 0.21 2.32 11.71
N ILE A 203 -0.83 2.32 10.89
CA ILE A 203 -2.01 1.48 11.01
C ILE A 203 -1.91 0.43 9.91
N VAL A 204 -2.02 -0.84 10.26
CA VAL A 204 -2.12 -1.89 9.26
C VAL A 204 -3.54 -2.47 9.25
N VAL A 205 -4.08 -2.68 8.04
CA VAL A 205 -5.39 -3.27 7.77
C VAL A 205 -5.19 -4.47 6.86
N PRO A 206 -4.60 -5.57 7.35
CA PRO A 206 -4.28 -6.70 6.51
C PRO A 206 -5.53 -7.33 5.92
N GLU A 207 -5.40 -7.89 4.71
CA GLU A 207 -6.43 -8.75 4.16
C GLU A 207 -6.84 -9.86 5.15
N LYS A 208 -8.07 -10.32 5.04
CA LYS A 208 -8.67 -11.26 5.98
C LYS A 208 -7.81 -12.50 6.24
N GLU A 209 -7.16 -13.00 5.21
CA GLU A 209 -6.29 -14.18 5.28
C GLU A 209 -4.99 -13.92 6.05
N ASN A 210 -4.56 -12.67 6.11
CA ASN A 210 -3.31 -12.21 6.71
C ASN A 210 -3.47 -11.57 8.10
N GLN A 211 -4.68 -11.44 8.63
CA GLN A 211 -4.95 -10.75 9.91
C GLN A 211 -4.23 -11.33 11.12
N ASN A 212 -3.88 -12.63 11.09
CA ASN A 212 -3.14 -13.30 12.16
C ASN A 212 -1.64 -13.50 11.84
N ASN A 213 -1.13 -12.88 10.79
CA ASN A 213 0.26 -13.00 10.42
C ASN A 213 1.14 -12.17 11.38
N PRO A 214 2.07 -12.81 12.13
CA PRO A 214 2.90 -12.14 13.13
C PRO A 214 3.82 -11.06 12.55
N ASN A 215 4.05 -11.05 11.25
CA ASN A 215 4.84 -10.02 10.60
C ASN A 215 4.23 -8.62 10.78
N PHE A 216 2.91 -8.54 10.98
CA PHE A 216 2.22 -7.26 11.21
C PHE A 216 2.30 -6.76 12.66
N ASP A 217 2.88 -7.52 13.60
CA ASP A 217 3.07 -7.13 15.01
C ASP A 217 4.00 -5.91 15.18
N ILE A 218 4.76 -5.54 14.15
CA ILE A 218 5.61 -4.34 14.16
C ILE A 218 4.82 -3.03 13.93
N ALA A 219 3.56 -3.10 13.50
CA ALA A 219 2.70 -1.94 13.34
C ALA A 219 2.36 -1.31 14.70
N ASP A 220 2.11 0.01 14.71
CA ASP A 220 1.66 0.70 15.93
C ASP A 220 0.19 0.34 16.24
N PHE A 221 -0.63 0.13 15.20
CA PHE A 221 -2.01 -0.33 15.30
C PHE A 221 -2.28 -1.40 14.24
N ASN A 222 -2.97 -2.46 14.64
CA ASN A 222 -3.45 -3.51 13.75
C ASN A 222 -4.98 -3.57 13.86
N ILE A 223 -5.68 -3.29 12.77
CA ILE A 223 -7.14 -3.27 12.71
C ILE A 223 -7.63 -4.15 11.57
N THR A 224 -8.89 -4.57 11.64
CA THR A 224 -9.50 -5.44 10.62
C THR A 224 -10.42 -4.70 9.64
N SER A 225 -10.67 -3.41 9.90
CA SER A 225 -11.48 -2.53 9.04
C SER A 225 -11.14 -1.07 9.33
N LEU A 226 -11.17 -0.23 8.30
CA LEU A 226 -11.01 1.23 8.42
C LEU A 226 -12.10 1.88 9.30
N THR A 227 -13.25 1.25 9.45
CA THR A 227 -14.32 1.72 10.36
C THR A 227 -13.89 1.83 11.82
N GLN A 228 -12.82 1.11 12.21
CA GLN A 228 -12.26 1.10 13.57
C GLN A 228 -11.32 2.30 13.85
N ILE A 229 -10.94 3.07 12.82
CA ILE A 229 -9.98 4.19 12.97
C ILE A 229 -10.47 5.21 14.02
N LYS A 230 -11.76 5.50 14.07
CA LYS A 230 -12.34 6.44 15.04
C LYS A 230 -12.16 6.01 16.51
N ASP A 231 -11.96 4.72 16.75
CA ASP A 231 -11.83 4.14 18.10
C ASP A 231 -10.35 4.07 18.54
N LEU A 232 -9.41 4.41 17.65
CA LEU A 232 -7.99 4.40 17.94
C LEU A 232 -7.56 5.68 18.68
N ASN A 233 -6.71 5.52 19.69
CA ASN A 233 -6.02 6.64 20.32
C ASN A 233 -4.73 6.96 19.54
N ILE A 234 -4.84 7.71 18.47
CA ILE A 234 -3.73 8.00 17.55
C ILE A 234 -2.77 9.07 18.12
N GLY A 235 -3.15 9.83 19.11
CA GLY A 235 -2.34 10.82 19.80
C GLY A 235 -2.71 12.24 19.46
#